data_c8dc9b25faacb968c6ee4bc8c0767e1d
#
_entry.id   c8dc9b25faacb968c6ee4bc8c0767e1d
#
_cell.length_a   1.000
_cell.length_b   1.000
_cell.length_c   1.000
_cell.angle_alpha   90.00
_cell.angle_beta   90.00
_cell.angle_gamma   90.00
#
_symmetry.space_group_name_H-M   'P 1'
#
loop_
_entity.id
_entity.type
_entity.pdbx_description
1 polymer ?
#
loop_
_entity_poly.entity_id
_entity_poly.type
_entity_poly.pdbx_seq_one_letter_code
_entity_poly.pdbx_strand_id
1 'polypeptide(L)'
;MFLLGGTLFGQMISNQNGKAFSDHEFFNDQFIKNNKIKRIQGSYSFKKDGDLIRTVPGSYTFTFDDAGRLVSIVDLKWNGKKLDTLVSYFSYNDNNSLSLFKKSEYGGITEQEMTYDSLDRLTKIINYRVSIDSKGNTIKKTEVNQESIRYNGEKRIRFNSYGLPYLISFDTYDVDGYKITSQEKLKRSGTVSKKTYSYTEKGFLQEVLTFYDKKPDPVQTITFSYDAFGNMTERLEKKMNTLVKDLQIIFDTKTQLLHSIIRRNPNNNFMAIVRFTTYEYFD
;
A
#
# COMPACT_ATOMS: atom_id res chain seq x y z
N MET A 1 14.19 -7.13 31.81
CA MET A 1 12.88 -7.69 31.42
C MET A 1 12.80 -7.57 29.91
N PHE A 2 13.15 -8.60 29.16
CA PHE A 2 13.13 -8.61 27.70
C PHE A 2 11.66 -8.69 27.27
N LEU A 3 11.13 -7.58 26.78
CA LEU A 3 9.88 -7.59 26.04
C LEU A 3 10.14 -8.34 24.72
N LEU A 4 9.62 -9.54 24.65
CA LEU A 4 9.38 -10.25 23.41
C LEU A 4 8.39 -9.40 22.61
N GLY A 5 8.90 -8.45 21.83
CA GLY A 5 8.15 -7.92 20.71
C GLY A 5 7.75 -9.14 19.89
N GLY A 6 6.48 -9.52 19.97
CA GLY A 6 5.95 -10.62 19.20
C GLY A 6 6.21 -10.33 17.74
N THR A 7 7.27 -10.90 17.22
CA THR A 7 7.57 -10.90 15.80
C THR A 7 6.38 -11.59 15.12
N LEU A 8 5.63 -10.82 14.34
CA LEU A 8 4.55 -11.30 13.48
C LEU A 8 5.12 -12.23 12.38
N PHE A 9 5.82 -13.28 12.77
CA PHE A 9 6.48 -14.25 11.89
C PHE A 9 5.51 -15.12 11.08
N GLY A 10 4.20 -14.90 11.23
CA GLY A 10 3.17 -15.72 10.60
C GLY A 10 2.36 -15.04 9.49
N GLN A 11 2.47 -13.75 9.29
CA GLN A 11 1.62 -13.02 8.34
C GLN A 11 2.33 -12.74 7.02
N MET A 12 1.70 -13.12 5.91
CA MET A 12 2.22 -12.80 4.58
C MET A 12 2.05 -11.32 4.22
N ILE A 13 1.00 -10.67 4.74
CA ILE A 13 0.67 -9.27 4.48
C ILE A 13 0.96 -8.43 5.73
N SER A 14 1.75 -7.37 5.57
CA SER A 14 2.00 -6.37 6.60
C SER A 14 0.99 -5.21 6.47
N ASN A 15 0.26 -4.91 7.53
CA ASN A 15 -0.73 -3.82 7.57
C ASN A 15 -0.46 -2.81 8.68
N GLN A 16 0.78 -2.62 9.08
CA GLN A 16 1.15 -1.74 10.21
C GLN A 16 0.64 -0.30 10.09
N ASN A 17 0.52 0.22 8.86
CA ASN A 17 0.10 1.59 8.61
C ASN A 17 -1.27 1.69 7.89
N GLY A 18 -2.04 0.61 7.80
CA GLY A 18 -3.31 0.57 7.08
C GLY A 18 -3.18 0.72 5.57
N LYS A 19 -2.00 0.44 5.01
CA LYS A 19 -1.68 0.65 3.59
C LYS A 19 -1.66 -0.64 2.76
N ALA A 20 -1.98 -1.80 3.36
CA ALA A 20 -2.05 -3.05 2.63
C ALA A 20 -2.99 -2.94 1.41
N PHE A 21 -2.54 -3.47 0.27
CA PHE A 21 -3.23 -3.39 -1.03
C PHE A 21 -3.49 -1.95 -1.53
N SER A 22 -2.58 -1.04 -1.21
CA SER A 22 -2.49 0.30 -1.80
C SER A 22 -1.26 0.41 -2.72
N ASP A 23 -0.89 1.63 -3.14
CA ASP A 23 0.31 1.88 -3.95
C ASP A 23 1.62 1.88 -3.13
N HIS A 24 1.67 1.09 -2.08
CA HIS A 24 2.83 0.91 -1.20
C HIS A 24 3.20 -0.56 -1.12
N GLU A 25 4.40 -0.86 -0.60
CA GLU A 25 4.79 -2.20 -0.20
C GLU A 25 3.88 -2.63 0.96
N PHE A 26 3.39 -3.85 0.90
CA PHE A 26 2.50 -4.38 1.93
C PHE A 26 2.73 -5.87 2.23
N PHE A 27 3.71 -6.49 1.60
CA PHE A 27 4.14 -7.84 1.98
C PHE A 27 5.07 -7.77 3.18
N ASN A 28 5.08 -8.83 3.95
CA ASN A 28 6.06 -9.04 5.00
C ASN A 28 7.32 -9.66 4.39
N ASP A 29 8.36 -8.88 4.22
CA ASP A 29 9.61 -9.28 3.58
C ASP A 29 10.21 -10.53 4.22
N GLN A 30 10.16 -10.63 5.56
CA GLN A 30 10.68 -11.79 6.26
C GLN A 30 9.87 -13.06 5.96
N PHE A 31 8.54 -12.95 5.85
CA PHE A 31 7.68 -14.08 5.47
C PHE A 31 8.01 -14.52 4.04
N ILE A 32 8.09 -13.59 3.10
CA ILE A 32 8.39 -13.86 1.68
C ILE A 32 9.77 -14.52 1.55
N LYS A 33 10.79 -13.97 2.21
CA LYS A 33 12.16 -14.49 2.23
C LYS A 33 12.23 -15.90 2.82
N ASN A 34 11.63 -16.13 3.99
CA ASN A 34 11.66 -17.42 4.67
C ASN A 34 10.97 -18.53 3.87
N ASN A 35 9.95 -18.18 3.09
CA ASN A 35 9.25 -19.08 2.19
C ASN A 35 9.86 -19.11 0.78
N LYS A 36 10.99 -18.40 0.56
CA LYS A 36 11.70 -18.31 -0.73
C LYS A 36 10.80 -17.90 -1.91
N ILE A 37 9.76 -17.12 -1.69
CA ILE A 37 8.79 -16.76 -2.72
C ILE A 37 9.43 -15.74 -3.66
N LYS A 38 9.54 -16.09 -4.95
CA LYS A 38 10.06 -15.25 -6.02
C LYS A 38 8.95 -14.52 -6.77
N ARG A 39 7.83 -15.23 -7.00
CA ARG A 39 6.73 -14.69 -7.80
C ARG A 39 5.41 -15.32 -7.42
N ILE A 40 4.36 -14.50 -7.42
CA ILE A 40 2.99 -14.93 -7.21
C ILE A 40 2.17 -14.43 -8.38
N GLN A 41 1.44 -15.33 -9.06
CA GLN A 41 0.60 -14.95 -10.19
C GLN A 41 -0.82 -15.46 -10.01
N GLY A 42 -1.78 -14.57 -10.28
CA GLY A 42 -3.21 -14.86 -10.23
C GLY A 42 -3.90 -14.55 -11.55
N SER A 43 -5.03 -15.20 -11.76
CA SER A 43 -5.92 -14.98 -12.89
C SER A 43 -7.16 -14.19 -12.47
N TYR A 44 -7.73 -13.43 -13.40
CA TYR A 44 -8.93 -12.65 -13.20
C TYR A 44 -10.20 -13.44 -13.44
N SER A 45 -11.17 -13.24 -12.59
CA SER A 45 -12.58 -13.54 -12.82
C SER A 45 -13.44 -12.43 -12.24
N PHE A 46 -14.70 -12.39 -12.64
CA PHE A 46 -15.67 -11.49 -12.07
C PHE A 46 -17.00 -12.18 -11.85
N LYS A 47 -17.81 -11.59 -10.97
CA LYS A 47 -19.17 -11.99 -10.69
C LYS A 47 -20.06 -10.76 -10.61
N LYS A 48 -21.18 -10.77 -11.30
CA LYS A 48 -22.30 -9.85 -11.06
C LYS A 48 -23.26 -10.49 -10.06
N ASP A 49 -24.05 -9.67 -9.39
CA ASP A 49 -25.09 -10.16 -8.49
C ASP A 49 -26.08 -11.06 -9.26
N GLY A 50 -26.41 -12.22 -8.68
CA GLY A 50 -27.28 -13.23 -9.30
C GLY A 50 -26.65 -14.01 -10.47
N ASP A 51 -25.40 -13.75 -10.89
CA ASP A 51 -24.76 -14.40 -12.04
C ASP A 51 -23.67 -15.41 -11.60
N LEU A 52 -23.21 -16.24 -12.53
CA LEU A 52 -22.08 -17.16 -12.33
C LEU A 52 -20.74 -16.41 -12.39
N ILE A 53 -19.71 -16.99 -11.76
CA ILE A 53 -18.34 -16.48 -11.87
C ILE A 53 -17.85 -16.72 -13.29
N ARG A 54 -17.33 -15.69 -13.95
CA ARG A 54 -16.76 -15.73 -15.30
C ARG A 54 -15.28 -15.40 -15.27
N THR A 55 -14.46 -16.27 -15.83
CA THR A 55 -13.04 -16.00 -16.05
C THR A 55 -12.87 -15.04 -17.22
N VAL A 56 -11.91 -14.13 -17.09
CA VAL A 56 -11.56 -13.16 -18.14
C VAL A 56 -10.06 -13.21 -18.40
N PRO A 57 -9.62 -12.83 -19.63
CA PRO A 57 -8.20 -12.68 -19.90
C PRO A 57 -7.54 -11.69 -18.95
N GLY A 58 -6.29 -11.96 -18.57
CA GLY A 58 -5.51 -11.09 -17.72
C GLY A 58 -4.87 -11.82 -16.55
N SER A 59 -3.93 -11.15 -15.91
CA SER A 59 -3.22 -11.68 -14.74
C SER A 59 -2.83 -10.56 -13.79
N TYR A 60 -2.65 -10.92 -12.52
CA TYR A 60 -2.11 -10.05 -11.50
C TYR A 60 -0.90 -10.72 -10.88
N THR A 61 0.25 -10.08 -10.97
CA THR A 61 1.52 -10.70 -10.62
C THR A 61 2.29 -9.82 -9.64
N PHE A 62 2.79 -10.43 -8.57
CA PHE A 62 3.77 -9.87 -7.66
C PHE A 62 5.12 -10.55 -7.89
N THR A 63 6.21 -9.78 -7.90
CA THR A 63 7.57 -10.31 -7.98
C THR A 63 8.40 -9.76 -6.83
N PHE A 64 9.24 -10.61 -6.26
CA PHE A 64 10.06 -10.29 -5.09
C PHE A 64 11.54 -10.52 -5.41
N ASP A 65 12.42 -9.85 -4.66
CA ASP A 65 13.85 -10.13 -4.65
C ASP A 65 14.18 -11.21 -3.59
N ASP A 66 15.44 -11.59 -3.51
CA ASP A 66 15.97 -12.59 -2.57
C ASP A 66 15.94 -12.14 -1.10
N ALA A 67 15.84 -10.83 -0.86
CA ALA A 67 15.58 -10.27 0.47
C ALA A 67 14.11 -10.35 0.88
N GLY A 68 13.21 -10.76 -0.03
CA GLY A 68 11.75 -10.88 0.16
C GLY A 68 10.98 -9.59 -0.13
N ARG A 69 11.64 -8.54 -0.64
CA ARG A 69 11.02 -7.25 -0.90
C ARG A 69 10.26 -7.26 -2.21
N LEU A 70 9.11 -6.58 -2.25
CA LEU A 70 8.29 -6.44 -3.45
C LEU A 70 8.99 -5.57 -4.51
N VAL A 71 9.42 -6.13 -5.64
CA VAL A 71 10.10 -5.39 -6.71
C VAL A 71 9.20 -5.02 -7.87
N SER A 72 8.10 -5.74 -8.09
CA SER A 72 7.12 -5.33 -9.10
C SER A 72 5.71 -5.85 -8.85
N ILE A 73 4.75 -5.08 -9.34
CA ILE A 73 3.35 -5.48 -9.51
C ILE A 73 3.00 -5.30 -10.98
N VAL A 74 2.55 -6.37 -11.63
CA VAL A 74 2.04 -6.32 -13.00
C VAL A 74 0.56 -6.66 -12.98
N ASP A 75 -0.27 -5.70 -13.41
CA ASP A 75 -1.71 -5.82 -13.48
C ASP A 75 -2.14 -5.78 -14.95
N LEU A 76 -2.44 -6.94 -15.49
CA LEU A 76 -2.85 -7.16 -16.89
C LEU A 76 -4.36 -7.36 -16.93
N LYS A 77 -5.11 -6.34 -17.30
CA LYS A 77 -6.57 -6.34 -17.29
C LYS A 77 -7.19 -6.28 -18.66
N TRP A 78 -8.20 -7.08 -18.87
CA TRP A 78 -9.06 -6.98 -20.05
C TRP A 78 -10.02 -5.78 -19.91
N ASN A 79 -9.98 -4.84 -20.86
CA ASN A 79 -10.84 -3.66 -20.87
C ASN A 79 -12.09 -3.81 -21.78
N GLY A 80 -12.37 -5.01 -22.28
CA GLY A 80 -13.44 -5.31 -23.23
C GLY A 80 -12.98 -5.36 -24.70
N LYS A 81 -11.78 -4.84 -25.01
CA LYS A 81 -11.21 -4.81 -26.38
C LYS A 81 -9.80 -5.37 -26.43
N LYS A 82 -8.97 -5.04 -25.45
CA LYS A 82 -7.56 -5.44 -25.38
C LYS A 82 -7.13 -5.63 -23.92
N LEU A 83 -5.96 -6.18 -23.72
CA LEU A 83 -5.29 -6.21 -22.42
C LEU A 83 -4.59 -4.88 -22.19
N ASP A 84 -4.94 -4.21 -21.12
CA ASP A 84 -4.23 -3.04 -20.60
C ASP A 84 -3.24 -3.48 -19.52
N THR A 85 -2.02 -2.98 -19.60
CA THR A 85 -0.96 -3.33 -18.67
C THR A 85 -0.66 -2.14 -17.77
N LEU A 86 -0.81 -2.33 -16.47
CA LEU A 86 -0.36 -1.40 -15.44
C LEU A 86 0.80 -2.05 -14.70
N VAL A 87 1.91 -1.34 -14.58
CA VAL A 87 3.11 -1.87 -13.90
C VAL A 87 3.57 -0.89 -12.84
N SER A 88 3.86 -1.42 -11.67
CA SER A 88 4.55 -0.71 -10.60
C SER A 88 5.88 -1.38 -10.34
N TYR A 89 6.97 -0.59 -10.22
CA TYR A 89 8.30 -1.04 -9.86
C TYR A 89 8.75 -0.37 -8.57
N PHE A 90 9.44 -1.14 -7.75
CA PHE A 90 10.00 -0.72 -6.47
C PHE A 90 11.50 -1.03 -6.46
N SER A 91 12.32 -0.05 -6.07
CA SER A 91 13.75 -0.25 -5.85
C SER A 91 14.12 0.28 -4.47
N TYR A 92 15.09 -0.34 -3.85
CA TYR A 92 15.47 -0.08 -2.47
C TYR A 92 16.94 0.34 -2.40
N ASN A 93 17.28 1.13 -1.40
CA ASN A 93 18.66 1.46 -1.07
C ASN A 93 19.29 0.34 -0.21
N ASP A 94 20.57 0.51 0.13
CA ASP A 94 21.32 -0.46 0.93
C ASP A 94 20.77 -0.66 2.35
N ASN A 95 20.00 0.32 2.86
CA ASN A 95 19.31 0.23 4.16
C ASN A 95 17.91 -0.41 4.05
N ASN A 96 17.55 -1.01 2.90
CA ASN A 96 16.22 -1.57 2.61
C ASN A 96 15.06 -0.56 2.57
N SER A 97 15.33 0.74 2.50
CA SER A 97 14.29 1.75 2.34
C SER A 97 13.97 1.98 0.87
N LEU A 98 12.69 2.17 0.54
CA LEU A 98 12.21 2.39 -0.83
C LEU A 98 12.84 3.66 -1.43
N SER A 99 13.74 3.52 -2.39
CA SER A 99 14.46 4.63 -3.01
C SER A 99 13.84 5.10 -4.33
N LEU A 100 13.15 4.20 -5.02
CA LEU A 100 12.49 4.49 -6.29
C LEU A 100 11.15 3.77 -6.38
N PHE A 101 10.09 4.50 -6.71
CA PHE A 101 8.80 3.96 -7.11
C PHE A 101 8.45 4.44 -8.51
N LYS A 102 8.21 3.53 -9.45
CA LYS A 102 7.82 3.84 -10.83
C LYS A 102 6.51 3.16 -11.15
N LYS A 103 5.55 3.90 -11.70
CA LYS A 103 4.22 3.38 -12.01
C LYS A 103 3.79 3.79 -13.42
N SER A 104 3.34 2.82 -14.21
CA SER A 104 2.65 3.09 -15.46
C SER A 104 1.16 3.32 -15.18
N GLU A 105 0.60 4.37 -15.76
CA GLU A 105 -0.82 4.71 -15.68
C GLU A 105 -1.35 5.00 -17.08
N TYR A 106 -2.68 5.07 -17.25
CA TYR A 106 -3.31 5.36 -18.55
C TYR A 106 -2.84 6.67 -19.20
N GLY A 107 -2.28 7.59 -18.43
CA GLY A 107 -1.77 8.88 -18.89
C GLY A 107 -0.25 8.98 -19.05
N GLY A 108 0.49 7.89 -18.86
CA GLY A 108 1.95 7.87 -18.95
C GLY A 108 2.62 7.15 -17.80
N ILE A 109 3.91 7.43 -17.61
CA ILE A 109 4.70 6.84 -16.53
C ILE A 109 5.04 7.93 -15.52
N THR A 110 4.78 7.66 -14.25
CA THR A 110 5.24 8.47 -13.12
C THR A 110 6.38 7.76 -12.42
N GLU A 111 7.32 8.55 -11.89
CA GLU A 111 8.44 8.04 -11.12
C GLU A 111 8.67 8.94 -9.92
N GLN A 112 8.92 8.33 -8.77
CA GLN A 112 9.17 9.01 -7.51
C GLN A 112 10.51 8.53 -6.96
N GLU A 113 11.46 9.46 -6.79
CA GLU A 113 12.74 9.21 -6.14
C GLU A 113 12.69 9.69 -4.69
N MET A 114 13.23 8.89 -3.79
CA MET A 114 13.25 9.13 -2.36
C MET A 114 14.67 9.12 -1.82
N THR A 115 15.01 10.11 -0.99
CA THR A 115 16.32 10.24 -0.35
C THR A 115 16.15 10.25 1.17
N TYR A 116 17.08 9.63 1.86
CA TYR A 116 17.05 9.43 3.31
C TYR A 116 18.30 10.03 3.97
N ASP A 117 18.22 10.37 5.24
CA ASP A 117 19.37 10.77 6.06
C ASP A 117 20.05 9.53 6.69
N SER A 118 21.09 9.78 7.47
CA SER A 118 21.86 8.73 8.15
C SER A 118 21.08 7.96 9.22
N LEU A 119 19.90 8.43 9.61
CA LEU A 119 18.96 7.76 10.52
C LEU A 119 17.83 7.05 9.77
N ASP A 120 17.99 6.88 8.45
CA ASP A 120 17.01 6.28 7.54
C ASP A 120 15.65 7.01 7.55
N ARG A 121 15.65 8.32 7.77
CA ARG A 121 14.45 9.15 7.72
C ARG A 121 14.34 9.82 6.35
N LEU A 122 13.17 9.77 5.74
CA LEU A 122 12.90 10.35 4.43
C LEU A 122 13.10 11.88 4.43
N THR A 123 14.06 12.39 3.65
CA THR A 123 14.42 13.82 3.61
C THR A 123 14.02 14.51 2.32
N LYS A 124 13.88 13.77 1.23
CA LYS A 124 13.52 14.34 -0.07
C LYS A 124 12.69 13.38 -0.89
N ILE A 125 11.72 13.92 -1.63
CA ILE A 125 10.92 13.23 -2.64
C ILE A 125 10.97 14.08 -3.91
N ILE A 126 11.28 13.45 -5.05
CA ILE A 126 11.18 14.10 -6.36
C ILE A 126 10.25 13.27 -7.23
N ASN A 127 9.25 13.93 -7.78
CA ASN A 127 8.28 13.31 -8.68
C ASN A 127 8.58 13.70 -10.13
N TYR A 128 8.63 12.69 -10.99
CA TYR A 128 8.90 12.85 -12.42
C TYR A 128 7.75 12.31 -13.26
N ARG A 129 7.60 12.92 -14.43
CA ARG A 129 6.89 12.33 -15.56
C ARG A 129 7.93 11.75 -16.52
N VAL A 130 7.74 10.49 -16.91
CA VAL A 130 8.68 9.77 -17.78
C VAL A 130 8.01 9.49 -19.12
N SER A 131 8.67 9.86 -20.22
CA SER A 131 8.30 9.46 -21.57
C SER A 131 9.19 8.31 -22.03
N ILE A 132 8.60 7.30 -22.67
CA ILE A 132 9.30 6.13 -23.18
C ILE A 132 9.11 6.01 -24.70
N ASP A 133 10.07 5.36 -25.38
CA ASP A 133 9.93 4.95 -26.78
C ASP A 133 9.06 3.69 -26.92
N SER A 134 8.87 3.25 -28.16
CA SER A 134 8.13 2.01 -28.48
C SER A 134 8.77 0.73 -27.93
N LYS A 135 10.06 0.79 -27.55
CA LYS A 135 10.81 -0.31 -26.94
C LYS A 135 10.81 -0.27 -25.41
N GLY A 136 10.19 0.77 -24.80
CA GLY A 136 10.15 0.96 -23.36
C GLY A 136 11.36 1.69 -22.76
N ASN A 137 12.28 2.20 -23.59
CA ASN A 137 13.42 2.99 -23.09
C ASN A 137 12.99 4.41 -22.74
N THR A 138 13.53 4.96 -21.67
CA THR A 138 13.28 6.35 -21.26
C THR A 138 13.86 7.32 -22.29
N ILE A 139 12.97 8.09 -22.93
CA ILE A 139 13.36 9.20 -23.83
C ILE A 139 13.58 10.48 -23.03
N LYS A 140 12.68 10.77 -22.09
CA LYS A 140 12.68 12.01 -21.31
C LYS A 140 12.16 11.77 -19.91
N LYS A 141 12.86 12.34 -18.94
CA LYS A 141 12.45 12.43 -17.55
C LYS A 141 12.28 13.90 -17.19
N THR A 142 11.07 14.32 -16.84
CA THR A 142 10.71 15.70 -16.51
C THR A 142 10.30 15.78 -15.06
N GLU A 143 11.00 16.58 -14.26
CA GLU A 143 10.62 16.87 -12.89
C GLU A 143 9.28 17.61 -12.88
N VAL A 144 8.31 17.09 -12.12
CA VAL A 144 6.99 17.70 -11.92
C VAL A 144 7.00 18.54 -10.67
N ASN A 145 7.51 17.99 -9.59
CA ASN A 145 7.69 18.68 -8.32
C ASN A 145 8.75 17.97 -7.47
N GLN A 146 9.26 18.69 -6.47
CA GLN A 146 10.05 18.10 -5.40
C GLN A 146 9.57 18.59 -4.04
N GLU A 147 9.78 17.77 -3.04
CA GLU A 147 9.54 18.08 -1.65
C GLU A 147 10.79 17.78 -0.84
N SER A 148 11.11 18.65 0.11
CA SER A 148 12.10 18.33 1.14
C SER A 148 11.43 18.25 2.51
N ILE A 149 11.96 17.39 3.36
CA ILE A 149 11.41 17.10 4.69
C ILE A 149 12.48 17.38 5.72
N ARG A 150 12.17 18.22 6.70
CA ARG A 150 13.04 18.50 7.84
C ARG A 150 12.37 18.02 9.12
N TYR A 151 13.17 17.48 10.00
CA TYR A 151 12.74 16.97 11.30
C TYR A 151 13.13 17.97 12.40
N ASN A 152 12.18 18.24 13.29
CA ASN A 152 12.38 19.02 14.52
C ASN A 152 11.73 18.24 15.66
N GLY A 153 12.52 17.40 16.34
CA GLY A 153 12.01 16.36 17.21
C GLY A 153 11.08 15.41 16.41
N GLU A 154 9.88 15.19 16.92
CA GLU A 154 8.87 14.34 16.28
C GLU A 154 8.11 15.03 15.14
N LYS A 155 8.28 16.34 14.99
CA LYS A 155 7.61 17.10 13.92
C LYS A 155 8.37 16.97 12.62
N ARG A 156 7.62 16.70 11.55
CA ARG A 156 8.10 16.71 10.18
C ARG A 156 7.55 17.94 9.49
N ILE A 157 8.42 18.74 8.89
CA ILE A 157 8.05 19.94 8.14
C ILE A 157 8.38 19.67 6.68
N ARG A 158 7.36 19.69 5.81
CA ARG A 158 7.53 19.54 4.37
C ARG A 158 7.62 20.91 3.70
N PHE A 159 8.57 21.01 2.79
CA PHE A 159 8.84 22.18 1.96
C PHE A 159 8.56 21.83 0.51
N ASN A 160 7.93 22.74 -0.21
CA ASN A 160 7.69 22.59 -1.64
C ASN A 160 8.96 22.84 -2.48
N SER A 161 8.85 22.78 -3.82
CA SER A 161 9.95 23.03 -4.77
C SER A 161 10.59 24.41 -4.64
N TYR A 162 9.91 25.37 -4.05
CA TYR A 162 10.42 26.74 -3.82
C TYR A 162 11.07 26.89 -2.41
N GLY A 163 11.20 25.81 -1.67
CA GLY A 163 11.73 25.86 -0.30
C GLY A 163 10.79 26.46 0.73
N LEU A 164 9.50 26.63 0.40
CA LEU A 164 8.51 27.17 1.32
C LEU A 164 7.84 26.05 2.13
N PRO A 165 7.77 26.18 3.47
CA PRO A 165 7.12 25.18 4.30
C PRO A 165 5.60 25.21 4.08
N TYR A 166 5.01 24.09 3.69
CA TYR A 166 3.58 24.02 3.39
C TYR A 166 2.79 23.06 4.29
N LEU A 167 3.45 22.03 4.86
CA LEU A 167 2.80 21.01 5.69
C LEU A 167 3.65 20.72 6.93
N ILE A 168 3.01 20.65 8.08
CA ILE A 168 3.59 20.15 9.32
C ILE A 168 2.85 18.89 9.71
N SER A 169 3.58 17.81 10.00
CA SER A 169 3.01 16.56 10.48
C SER A 169 3.75 16.04 11.71
N PHE A 170 3.02 15.32 12.57
CA PHE A 170 3.57 14.59 13.71
C PHE A 170 2.71 13.38 14.02
N ASP A 171 3.35 12.34 14.55
CA ASP A 171 2.70 11.11 14.98
C ASP A 171 2.84 11.01 16.51
N THR A 172 1.88 10.39 17.17
CA THR A 172 1.98 10.00 18.58
C THR A 172 1.84 8.49 18.71
N TYR A 173 2.51 7.93 19.68
CA TYR A 173 2.59 6.50 19.93
C TYR A 173 2.18 6.22 21.37
N ASP A 174 1.69 5.03 21.64
CA ASP A 174 1.47 4.54 23.00
C ASP A 174 2.77 4.03 23.62
N VAL A 175 2.65 3.48 24.84
CA VAL A 175 3.80 2.95 25.59
C VAL A 175 4.42 1.69 24.98
N ASP A 176 3.67 0.98 24.13
CA ASP A 176 4.09 -0.23 23.44
C ASP A 176 4.63 0.08 22.02
N GLY A 177 4.64 1.35 21.62
CA GLY A 177 5.15 1.83 20.35
C GLY A 177 4.14 1.77 19.19
N TYR A 178 2.86 1.51 19.45
CA TYR A 178 1.83 1.58 18.44
C TYR A 178 1.44 3.02 18.15
N LYS A 179 1.30 3.36 16.88
CA LYS A 179 0.87 4.69 16.44
C LYS A 179 -0.60 4.91 16.81
N ILE A 180 -0.90 5.84 17.69
CA ILE A 180 -2.27 6.17 18.10
C ILE A 180 -2.86 7.36 17.35
N THR A 181 -2.03 8.35 16.96
CA THR A 181 -2.49 9.45 16.12
C THR A 181 -1.46 9.85 15.08
N SER A 182 -1.95 10.41 13.97
CA SER A 182 -1.14 11.13 12.99
C SER A 182 -1.87 12.44 12.67
N GLN A 183 -1.19 13.56 12.78
CA GLN A 183 -1.78 14.87 12.52
C GLN A 183 -0.99 15.60 11.44
N GLU A 184 -1.70 16.23 10.51
CA GLU A 184 -1.14 17.07 9.45
C GLU A 184 -1.83 18.43 9.46
N LYS A 185 -1.03 19.50 9.39
CA LYS A 185 -1.52 20.88 9.35
C LYS A 185 -0.96 21.59 8.13
N LEU A 186 -1.84 22.04 7.24
CA LEU A 186 -1.48 22.92 6.12
C LEU A 186 -1.13 24.31 6.65
N LYS A 187 0.06 24.81 6.33
CA LYS A 187 0.55 26.11 6.80
C LYS A 187 -0.29 27.29 6.28
N ARG A 188 -0.72 27.23 5.01
CA ARG A 188 -1.43 28.34 4.38
C ARG A 188 -2.88 28.47 4.85
N SER A 189 -3.64 27.38 4.83
CA SER A 189 -5.06 27.39 5.22
C SER A 189 -5.29 27.18 6.71
N GLY A 190 -4.30 26.65 7.41
CA GLY A 190 -4.46 26.20 8.79
C GLY A 190 -5.27 24.90 8.93
N THR A 191 -5.77 24.34 7.82
CA THR A 191 -6.54 23.09 7.82
C THR A 191 -5.76 21.97 8.48
N VAL A 192 -6.42 21.27 9.39
CA VAL A 192 -5.86 20.13 10.13
C VAL A 192 -6.55 18.86 9.70
N SER A 193 -5.74 17.86 9.31
CA SER A 193 -6.18 16.47 9.15
C SER A 193 -5.62 15.66 10.31
N LYS A 194 -6.48 14.90 11.00
CA LYS A 194 -6.09 14.01 12.08
C LYS A 194 -6.54 12.60 11.76
N LYS A 195 -5.64 11.63 11.90
CA LYS A 195 -5.95 10.21 11.88
C LYS A 195 -5.80 9.64 13.28
N THR A 196 -6.71 8.77 13.68
CA THR A 196 -6.58 7.95 14.89
C THR A 196 -6.54 6.48 14.49
N TYR A 197 -5.76 5.72 15.23
CA TYR A 197 -5.52 4.29 14.98
C TYR A 197 -5.94 3.52 16.22
N SER A 198 -6.67 2.43 16.04
CA SER A 198 -6.98 1.49 17.11
C SER A 198 -6.54 0.09 16.72
N TYR A 199 -6.23 -0.71 17.72
CA TYR A 199 -5.65 -2.04 17.54
C TYR A 199 -6.47 -3.08 18.30
N THR A 200 -6.42 -4.32 17.84
CA THR A 200 -6.96 -5.47 18.57
C THR A 200 -6.09 -5.75 19.79
N GLU A 201 -6.57 -6.57 20.72
CA GLU A 201 -5.78 -7.06 21.88
C GLU A 201 -4.47 -7.78 21.45
N LYS A 202 -4.43 -8.32 20.24
CA LYS A 202 -3.24 -8.97 19.66
C LYS A 202 -2.29 -8.00 18.97
N GLY A 203 -2.58 -6.69 18.98
CA GLY A 203 -1.75 -5.66 18.35
C GLY A 203 -1.95 -5.50 16.82
N PHE A 204 -2.99 -6.08 16.23
CA PHE A 204 -3.30 -5.84 14.81
C PHE A 204 -4.09 -4.55 14.64
N LEU A 205 -3.75 -3.77 13.62
CA LEU A 205 -4.46 -2.53 13.30
C LEU A 205 -5.92 -2.85 12.95
N GLN A 206 -6.85 -2.39 13.77
CA GLN A 206 -8.28 -2.67 13.61
C GLN A 206 -9.02 -1.58 12.85
N GLU A 207 -8.68 -0.31 13.11
CA GLU A 207 -9.41 0.81 12.53
C GLU A 207 -8.51 2.04 12.35
N VAL A 208 -8.77 2.79 11.28
CA VAL A 208 -8.20 4.13 11.05
C VAL A 208 -9.34 5.10 10.78
N LEU A 209 -9.52 6.09 11.65
CA LEU A 209 -10.46 7.19 11.47
C LEU A 209 -9.73 8.43 10.97
N THR A 210 -10.28 9.12 9.98
CA THR A 210 -9.73 10.39 9.47
C THR A 210 -10.72 11.51 9.73
N PHE A 211 -10.25 12.58 10.36
CA PHE A 211 -10.99 13.79 10.67
C PHE A 211 -10.37 14.99 9.96
N TYR A 212 -11.18 15.97 9.59
CA TYR A 212 -10.72 17.27 9.10
C TYR A 212 -11.20 18.41 10.01
N ASP A 213 -10.27 19.29 10.34
CA ASP A 213 -10.49 20.43 11.23
C ASP A 213 -11.10 20.01 12.58
N LYS A 214 -12.11 20.73 13.04
CA LYS A 214 -12.80 20.46 14.31
C LYS A 214 -14.10 19.65 14.13
N LYS A 215 -14.28 18.97 12.97
CA LYS A 215 -15.49 18.16 12.76
C LYS A 215 -15.48 16.97 13.72
N PRO A 216 -16.58 16.73 14.45
CA PRO A 216 -16.65 15.63 15.41
C PRO A 216 -16.70 14.27 14.72
N ASP A 217 -17.31 14.18 13.52
CA ASP A 217 -17.49 12.94 12.80
C ASP A 217 -16.34 12.66 11.83
N PRO A 218 -15.89 11.41 11.71
CA PRO A 218 -14.85 11.05 10.77
C PRO A 218 -15.36 11.17 9.32
N VAL A 219 -14.54 11.77 8.46
CA VAL A 219 -14.82 11.86 7.00
C VAL A 219 -14.46 10.57 6.27
N GLN A 220 -13.60 9.77 6.87
CA GLN A 220 -13.21 8.45 6.36
C GLN A 220 -12.97 7.49 7.53
N THR A 221 -13.50 6.28 7.39
CA THR A 221 -13.27 5.15 8.28
C THR A 221 -12.73 3.99 7.46
N ILE A 222 -11.62 3.41 7.90
CA ILE A 222 -11.08 2.19 7.32
C ILE A 222 -11.03 1.15 8.44
N THR A 223 -11.68 0.02 8.26
CA THR A 223 -11.67 -1.11 9.22
C THR A 223 -10.99 -2.32 8.60
N PHE A 224 -10.37 -3.12 9.45
CA PHE A 224 -9.63 -4.33 9.09
C PHE A 224 -10.09 -5.49 9.96
N SER A 225 -10.27 -6.66 9.34
CA SER A 225 -10.56 -7.92 10.03
C SER A 225 -9.41 -8.90 9.82
N TYR A 226 -9.22 -9.80 10.79
CA TYR A 226 -8.11 -10.76 10.77
C TYR A 226 -8.62 -12.16 11.13
N ASP A 227 -7.97 -13.19 10.59
CA ASP A 227 -8.24 -14.58 10.97
C ASP A 227 -7.50 -14.97 12.28
N ALA A 228 -7.66 -16.22 12.68
CA ALA A 228 -7.03 -16.74 13.90
C ALA A 228 -5.49 -16.75 13.83
N PHE A 229 -4.91 -16.78 12.62
CA PHE A 229 -3.47 -16.75 12.37
C PHE A 229 -2.93 -15.31 12.28
N GLY A 230 -3.83 -14.31 12.29
CA GLY A 230 -3.52 -12.89 12.19
C GLY A 230 -3.42 -12.37 10.76
N ASN A 231 -3.73 -13.17 9.74
CA ASN A 231 -3.77 -12.66 8.37
C ASN A 231 -4.96 -11.71 8.19
N MET A 232 -4.72 -10.58 7.54
CA MET A 232 -5.77 -9.62 7.22
C MET A 232 -6.74 -10.22 6.18
N THR A 233 -7.99 -10.43 6.58
CA THR A 233 -9.02 -11.05 5.72
C THR A 233 -9.96 -10.06 5.08
N GLU A 234 -10.06 -8.83 5.63
CA GLU A 234 -10.95 -7.82 5.11
C GLU A 234 -10.40 -6.41 5.32
N ARG A 235 -10.69 -5.52 4.37
CA ARG A 235 -10.51 -4.08 4.47
C ARG A 235 -11.74 -3.38 3.92
N LEU A 236 -12.47 -2.68 4.79
CA LEU A 236 -13.60 -1.84 4.40
C LEU A 236 -13.22 -0.37 4.50
N GLU A 237 -13.62 0.43 3.51
CA GLU A 237 -13.44 1.87 3.53
C GLU A 237 -14.78 2.57 3.37
N LYS A 238 -15.14 3.41 4.33
CA LYS A 238 -16.32 4.29 4.29
C LYS A 238 -15.87 5.74 4.17
N LYS A 239 -16.61 6.52 3.38
CA LYS A 239 -16.52 7.98 3.32
C LYS A 239 -17.84 8.57 3.72
N MET A 240 -17.85 9.46 4.72
CA MET A 240 -19.08 10.02 5.28
C MET A 240 -20.15 8.94 5.51
N ASN A 241 -19.78 7.85 6.21
CA ASN A 241 -20.59 6.67 6.51
C ASN A 241 -21.04 5.82 5.29
N THR A 242 -20.73 6.21 4.05
CA THR A 242 -21.04 5.42 2.86
C THR A 242 -19.88 4.48 2.55
N LEU A 243 -20.15 3.19 2.40
CA LEU A 243 -19.17 2.18 2.00
C LEU A 243 -18.72 2.47 0.56
N VAL A 244 -17.41 2.67 0.36
CA VAL A 244 -16.81 2.99 -0.96
C VAL A 244 -15.84 1.93 -1.46
N LYS A 245 -15.28 1.11 -0.55
CA LYS A 245 -14.43 -0.03 -0.91
C LYS A 245 -14.72 -1.20 0.02
N ASP A 246 -14.78 -2.38 -0.57
CA ASP A 246 -14.91 -3.67 0.10
C ASP A 246 -13.87 -4.59 -0.54
N LEU A 247 -12.88 -4.96 0.25
CA LEU A 247 -11.78 -5.83 -0.14
C LEU A 247 -11.73 -7.01 0.80
N GLN A 248 -11.88 -8.22 0.25
CA GLN A 248 -11.73 -9.48 0.97
C GLN A 248 -10.46 -10.20 0.50
N ILE A 249 -9.73 -10.76 1.44
CA ILE A 249 -8.48 -11.47 1.20
C ILE A 249 -8.64 -12.88 1.75
N ILE A 250 -8.34 -13.88 0.94
CA ILE A 250 -8.45 -15.28 1.29
C ILE A 250 -7.06 -15.89 1.24
N PHE A 251 -6.68 -16.56 2.31
CA PHE A 251 -5.45 -17.34 2.41
C PHE A 251 -5.75 -18.83 2.36
N ASP A 252 -4.84 -19.61 1.84
CA ASP A 252 -4.90 -21.07 1.94
C ASP A 252 -4.74 -21.51 3.41
N THR A 253 -5.63 -22.34 3.88
CA THR A 253 -5.68 -22.71 5.31
C THR A 253 -4.50 -23.56 5.78
N LYS A 254 -3.81 -24.26 4.86
CA LYS A 254 -2.68 -25.14 5.18
C LYS A 254 -1.35 -24.41 5.05
N THR A 255 -1.17 -23.66 3.98
CA THR A 255 0.09 -23.00 3.65
C THR A 255 0.16 -21.57 4.15
N GLN A 256 -0.97 -20.95 4.50
CA GLN A 256 -1.10 -19.53 4.83
C GLN A 256 -0.67 -18.58 3.70
N LEU A 257 -0.59 -19.10 2.48
CA LEU A 257 -0.28 -18.31 1.29
C LEU A 257 -1.53 -17.60 0.75
N LEU A 258 -1.33 -16.44 0.13
CA LEU A 258 -2.40 -15.65 -0.48
C LEU A 258 -3.09 -16.46 -1.58
N HIS A 259 -4.37 -16.78 -1.41
CA HIS A 259 -5.16 -17.54 -2.37
C HIS A 259 -5.99 -16.67 -3.28
N SER A 260 -6.71 -15.66 -2.72
CA SER A 260 -7.56 -14.80 -3.53
C SER A 260 -7.70 -13.39 -2.96
N ILE A 261 -7.92 -12.44 -3.85
CA ILE A 261 -8.35 -11.07 -3.52
C ILE A 261 -9.68 -10.84 -4.21
N ILE A 262 -10.69 -10.40 -3.45
CA ILE A 262 -12.03 -10.07 -3.96
C ILE A 262 -12.27 -8.58 -3.69
N ARG A 263 -12.47 -7.83 -4.76
CA ARG A 263 -12.87 -6.40 -4.68
C ARG A 263 -14.34 -6.31 -5.06
N ARG A 264 -15.20 -5.96 -4.11
CA ARG A 264 -16.61 -5.74 -4.34
C ARG A 264 -16.88 -4.26 -4.56
N ASN A 265 -17.67 -3.94 -5.58
CA ASN A 265 -18.25 -2.62 -5.73
C ASN A 265 -19.55 -2.53 -4.88
N PRO A 266 -19.59 -1.66 -3.84
CA PRO A 266 -20.73 -1.60 -2.93
C PRO A 266 -22.04 -1.14 -3.59
N ASN A 267 -21.95 -0.43 -4.74
CA ASN A 267 -23.13 0.15 -5.39
C ASN A 267 -23.91 -0.84 -6.24
N ASN A 268 -23.27 -1.88 -6.76
CA ASN A 268 -23.88 -2.82 -7.71
C ASN A 268 -23.50 -4.29 -7.46
N ASN A 269 -22.86 -4.57 -6.34
CA ASN A 269 -22.40 -5.91 -5.95
C ASN A 269 -21.48 -6.61 -7.00
N PHE A 270 -20.95 -5.86 -7.95
CA PHE A 270 -19.96 -6.41 -8.89
C PHE A 270 -18.69 -6.79 -8.14
N MET A 271 -18.23 -8.01 -8.35
CA MET A 271 -17.01 -8.53 -7.73
C MET A 271 -15.94 -8.76 -8.80
N ALA A 272 -14.78 -8.14 -8.62
CA ALA A 272 -13.55 -8.49 -9.33
C ALA A 272 -12.72 -9.41 -8.43
N ILE A 273 -12.38 -10.59 -8.93
CA ILE A 273 -11.71 -11.65 -8.18
C ILE A 273 -10.37 -11.92 -8.86
N VAL A 274 -9.30 -11.92 -8.08
CA VAL A 274 -7.98 -12.44 -8.50
C VAL A 274 -7.72 -13.70 -7.70
N ARG A 275 -7.53 -14.83 -8.38
CA ARG A 275 -7.17 -16.11 -7.74
C ARG A 275 -5.72 -16.42 -8.06
N PHE A 276 -4.90 -16.53 -7.01
CA PHE A 276 -3.48 -16.85 -7.09
C PHE A 276 -3.28 -18.36 -7.04
N THR A 277 -2.80 -18.92 -8.14
CA THR A 277 -2.61 -20.37 -8.30
C THR A 277 -1.18 -20.74 -8.64
N THR A 278 -0.35 -19.78 -9.02
CA THR A 278 1.03 -20.01 -9.42
C THR A 278 1.97 -19.31 -8.46
N TYR A 279 2.85 -20.09 -7.84
CA TYR A 279 3.93 -19.62 -6.98
C TYR A 279 5.25 -20.15 -7.55
N GLU A 280 6.20 -19.24 -7.77
CA GLU A 280 7.57 -19.55 -8.13
C GLU A 280 8.46 -19.24 -6.92
N TYR A 281 9.48 -20.06 -6.71
CA TYR A 281 10.36 -19.96 -5.55
C TYR A 281 11.80 -19.74 -6.02
N PHE A 282 12.60 -19.14 -5.16
CA PHE A 282 14.05 -19.13 -5.32
C PHE A 282 14.63 -20.53 -5.00
N ASP A 283 15.74 -20.85 -5.61
CA ASP A 283 16.48 -22.11 -5.42
C ASP A 283 16.99 -22.29 -3.98
#